data_9b6dacf1d4a419cb8a5038c2026475b4
#
_entry.id   9b6dacf1d4a419cb8a5038c2026475b4
#
_cell.length_a   1.000
_cell.length_b   1.000
_cell.length_c   1.000
_cell.angle_alpha   90.00
_cell.angle_beta   90.00
_cell.angle_gamma   90.00
#
_symmetry.space_group_name_H-M   'P 1'
#
loop_
_entity.id
_entity.type
_entity.pdbx_description
1 polymer ?
#
loop_
_entity_poly.entity_id
_entity_poly.type
_entity_poly.pdbx_seq_one_letter_code
_entity_poly.pdbx_strand_id
1 'polypeptide(L)'
;MKKIFSLLLTLTMVLSLAACGGNSAAPSTSNGDSSNTGSDTASDSDTIKIGYVSDLTGATALWGTAGQYGAELAIKQVNENGGVLDGKMLELVPMDGKGEPADSVSAFKNLVEVHNIVAEIGTNFSSCNIPMASVADEVKVPIIGTAASNELVTVDENGNLHPYSFRMC
;
A
#
# COMPACT_ATOMS: atom_id res chain seq x y z
N MET A 1 15.72 3.51 -48.62
CA MET A 1 16.64 2.94 -47.62
C MET A 1 16.02 2.65 -46.24
N LYS A 2 14.77 3.10 -45.96
CA LYS A 2 14.12 2.87 -44.62
C LYS A 2 13.31 1.56 -44.54
N LYS A 3 13.09 0.83 -45.62
CA LYS A 3 12.26 -0.40 -45.61
C LYS A 3 13.05 -1.71 -45.55
N ILE A 4 14.38 -1.67 -45.65
CA ILE A 4 15.24 -2.85 -45.63
C ILE A 4 15.74 -3.14 -44.18
N PHE A 5 15.75 -2.13 -43.33
CA PHE A 5 16.21 -2.28 -41.93
C PHE A 5 15.18 -2.97 -41.00
N SER A 6 13.88 -2.96 -41.40
CA SER A 6 12.82 -3.59 -40.61
C SER A 6 12.72 -5.11 -40.80
N LEU A 7 13.28 -5.64 -41.88
CA LEU A 7 13.18 -7.08 -42.18
C LEU A 7 14.33 -7.92 -41.60
N LEU A 8 15.42 -7.27 -41.16
CA LEU A 8 16.57 -7.98 -40.59
C LEU A 8 16.47 -8.17 -39.07
N LEU A 9 15.54 -7.48 -38.39
CA LEU A 9 15.38 -7.56 -36.94
C LEU A 9 14.42 -8.67 -36.48
N THR A 10 13.67 -9.28 -37.40
CA THR A 10 12.70 -10.34 -37.06
C THR A 10 13.22 -11.77 -37.22
N LEU A 11 14.46 -11.93 -37.72
CA LEU A 11 15.01 -13.30 -38.00
C LEU A 11 15.97 -13.82 -36.93
N THR A 12 16.26 -13.09 -35.86
CA THR A 12 17.21 -13.51 -34.81
C THR A 12 16.58 -14.03 -33.53
N MET A 13 15.26 -14.23 -33.47
CA MET A 13 14.58 -14.60 -32.21
C MET A 13 13.99 -16.03 -32.18
N VAL A 14 14.38 -16.92 -33.07
CA VAL A 14 13.77 -18.26 -33.15
C VAL A 14 14.78 -19.42 -32.97
N LEU A 15 15.95 -19.20 -32.36
CA LEU A 15 16.91 -20.30 -32.18
C LEU A 15 17.51 -20.34 -30.77
N SER A 16 16.68 -20.63 -29.74
CA SER A 16 17.24 -21.04 -28.43
C SER A 16 16.21 -21.80 -27.55
N LEU A 17 15.75 -22.94 -28.07
CA LEU A 17 15.05 -23.93 -27.22
C LEU A 17 15.51 -25.33 -27.64
N ALA A 18 16.65 -25.81 -27.16
CA ALA A 18 16.93 -27.24 -27.02
C ALA A 18 18.28 -27.45 -26.33
N ALA A 19 18.27 -27.66 -25.01
CA ALA A 19 19.23 -28.54 -24.34
C ALA A 19 18.82 -28.66 -22.86
N CYS A 20 18.09 -29.70 -22.55
CA CYS A 20 18.05 -30.23 -21.21
C CYS A 20 17.89 -31.74 -21.32
N GLY A 21 18.80 -32.44 -20.78
CA GLY A 21 18.75 -33.89 -20.61
C GLY A 21 19.93 -34.39 -19.83
N GLY A 22 19.67 -35.16 -18.76
CA GLY A 22 20.69 -35.95 -18.12
C GLY A 22 20.68 -35.96 -16.60
N ASN A 23 19.97 -36.76 -16.05
CA ASN A 23 19.91 -37.91 -15.15
C ASN A 23 21.21 -38.28 -14.43
N SER A 24 21.18 -38.43 -13.07
CA SER A 24 21.60 -39.65 -12.31
C SER A 24 21.67 -39.43 -10.80
N ALA A 25 20.74 -40.11 -10.12
CA ALA A 25 20.95 -41.06 -9.02
C ALA A 25 21.61 -40.62 -7.68
N ALA A 26 20.85 -40.89 -6.64
CA ALA A 26 20.99 -40.89 -5.20
C ALA A 26 22.04 -41.88 -4.62
N PRO A 27 22.14 -42.15 -3.27
CA PRO A 27 21.47 -41.60 -2.08
C PRO A 27 22.43 -41.29 -0.90
N SER A 28 22.01 -40.55 0.09
CA SER A 28 22.50 -40.75 1.48
C SER A 28 21.56 -40.12 2.50
N THR A 29 21.14 -40.94 3.40
CA THR A 29 20.39 -40.72 4.65
C THR A 29 21.09 -39.81 5.63
N SER A 30 20.35 -38.85 6.22
CA SER A 30 20.49 -38.52 7.65
C SER A 30 19.26 -37.78 8.16
N ASN A 31 18.71 -38.26 9.27
CA ASN A 31 17.66 -37.70 10.09
C ASN A 31 18.00 -36.30 10.58
N GLY A 32 17.02 -35.42 10.62
CA GLY A 32 17.12 -34.11 11.24
C GLY A 32 15.76 -33.44 11.26
N ASP A 33 15.06 -33.64 12.33
CA ASP A 33 14.07 -32.81 12.99
C ASP A 33 13.23 -31.83 12.14
N SER A 34 11.99 -32.20 11.99
CA SER A 34 10.95 -31.42 11.31
C SER A 34 10.36 -30.42 12.28
N SER A 35 10.93 -29.23 12.39
CA SER A 35 10.19 -28.11 12.96
C SER A 35 9.18 -27.62 11.90
N ASN A 36 7.98 -28.13 12.04
CA ASN A 36 6.79 -27.67 11.32
C ASN A 36 6.47 -26.24 11.74
N THR A 37 7.05 -25.26 11.04
CA THR A 37 6.56 -23.87 11.13
C THR A 37 5.27 -23.83 10.34
N GLY A 38 4.16 -23.99 11.04
CA GLY A 38 2.83 -23.75 10.50
C GLY A 38 2.79 -22.33 9.95
N SER A 39 2.77 -22.19 8.63
CA SER A 39 2.23 -21.00 8.00
C SER A 39 0.74 -21.00 8.28
N ASP A 40 0.35 -20.34 9.36
CA ASP A 40 -1.02 -19.88 9.52
C ASP A 40 -1.28 -18.89 8.39
N THR A 41 -1.85 -19.37 7.30
CA THR A 41 -2.59 -18.55 6.35
C THR A 41 -3.81 -18.06 7.11
N ALA A 42 -3.67 -16.95 7.85
CA ALA A 42 -4.81 -16.18 8.31
C ALA A 42 -5.69 -15.92 7.09
N SER A 43 -6.94 -16.32 7.15
CA SER A 43 -7.86 -16.10 6.05
C SER A 43 -8.00 -14.57 5.89
N ASP A 44 -8.02 -14.09 4.67
CA ASP A 44 -8.16 -12.66 4.32
C ASP A 44 -9.41 -11.99 4.96
N SER A 45 -10.31 -12.79 5.54
CA SER A 45 -11.52 -12.37 6.25
C SER A 45 -11.27 -11.88 7.70
N ASP A 46 -10.12 -12.19 8.29
CA ASP A 46 -9.83 -11.87 9.71
C ASP A 46 -8.92 -10.64 9.87
N THR A 47 -8.52 -10.01 8.78
CA THR A 47 -7.64 -8.84 8.79
C THR A 47 -8.36 -7.61 8.27
N ILE A 48 -8.25 -6.49 9.00
CA ILE A 48 -8.76 -5.18 8.60
C ILE A 48 -7.59 -4.34 8.12
N LYS A 49 -7.63 -3.91 6.85
CA LYS A 49 -6.55 -3.14 6.23
C LYS A 49 -6.79 -1.64 6.41
N ILE A 50 -5.78 -0.96 6.94
CA ILE A 50 -5.72 0.49 7.10
C ILE A 50 -4.68 1.01 6.11
N GLY A 51 -5.07 1.92 5.23
CA GLY A 51 -4.15 2.58 4.31
C GLY A 51 -3.28 3.61 5.02
N TYR A 52 -2.09 3.81 4.52
CA TYR A 52 -1.22 4.91 4.91
C TYR A 52 -0.63 5.56 3.67
N VAL A 53 -1.06 6.78 3.36
CA VAL A 53 -0.49 7.58 2.28
C VAL A 53 0.36 8.69 2.88
N SER A 54 1.63 8.74 2.52
CA SER A 54 2.50 9.84 2.92
C SER A 54 3.69 9.97 1.97
N ASP A 55 4.56 10.92 2.26
CA ASP A 55 5.82 11.16 1.58
C ASP A 55 6.90 10.17 2.09
N LEU A 56 6.93 8.96 1.55
CA LEU A 56 7.90 7.95 1.95
C LEU A 56 9.25 8.09 1.23
N THR A 57 9.27 8.86 0.15
CA THR A 57 10.48 9.23 -0.61
C THR A 57 10.54 10.74 -0.81
N GLY A 58 11.70 11.24 -1.28
CA GLY A 58 11.91 12.67 -1.56
C GLY A 58 12.38 13.48 -0.36
N ALA A 59 12.25 14.80 -0.46
CA ALA A 59 12.84 15.76 0.49
C ALA A 59 12.19 15.71 1.88
N THR A 60 10.95 15.29 1.95
CA THR A 60 10.14 15.24 3.18
C THR A 60 9.94 13.84 3.74
N ALA A 61 10.62 12.85 3.17
CA ALA A 61 10.49 11.43 3.54
C ALA A 61 10.71 11.14 5.04
N LEU A 62 11.48 11.97 5.73
CA LEU A 62 11.67 11.84 7.18
C LEU A 62 10.35 11.96 7.95
N TRP A 63 9.47 12.87 7.53
CA TRP A 63 8.17 13.07 8.17
C TRP A 63 7.20 11.92 7.88
N GLY A 64 7.13 11.50 6.61
CA GLY A 64 6.28 10.38 6.21
C GLY A 64 6.70 9.07 6.85
N THR A 65 8.00 8.77 6.84
CA THR A 65 8.54 7.55 7.46
C THR A 65 8.35 7.53 8.98
N ALA A 66 8.55 8.68 9.66
CA ALA A 66 8.30 8.76 11.10
C ALA A 66 6.83 8.51 11.44
N GLY A 67 5.90 9.06 10.64
CA GLY A 67 4.47 8.81 10.79
C GLY A 67 4.11 7.34 10.55
N GLN A 68 4.70 6.70 9.53
CA GLN A 68 4.52 5.28 9.28
C GLN A 68 4.92 4.42 10.49
N TYR A 69 6.09 4.65 11.05
CA TYR A 69 6.53 3.91 12.25
C TYR A 69 5.59 4.11 13.44
N GLY A 70 5.03 5.32 13.59
CA GLY A 70 4.02 5.59 14.61
C GLY A 70 2.73 4.80 14.39
N ALA A 71 2.25 4.72 13.15
CA ALA A 71 1.08 3.94 12.77
C ALA A 71 1.32 2.43 12.95
N GLU A 72 2.47 1.93 12.52
CA GLU A 72 2.87 0.52 12.70
C GLU A 72 2.93 0.14 14.18
N LEU A 73 3.50 1.02 15.04
CA LEU A 73 3.55 0.80 16.48
C LEU A 73 2.14 0.75 17.09
N ALA A 74 1.25 1.66 16.70
CA ALA A 74 -0.13 1.69 17.18
C ALA A 74 -0.88 0.41 16.79
N ILE A 75 -0.77 0.00 15.53
CA ILE A 75 -1.38 -1.24 15.02
C ILE A 75 -0.83 -2.46 15.78
N LYS A 76 0.48 -2.52 15.96
CA LYS A 76 1.11 -3.60 16.74
C LYS A 76 0.53 -3.69 18.14
N GLN A 77 0.41 -2.56 18.85
CA GLN A 77 -0.18 -2.53 20.19
C GLN A 77 -1.64 -2.99 20.22
N VAL A 78 -2.44 -2.59 19.23
CA VAL A 78 -3.84 -3.05 19.12
C VAL A 78 -3.89 -4.57 18.90
N ASN A 79 -3.07 -5.09 18.01
CA ASN A 79 -3.01 -6.52 17.71
C ASN A 79 -2.51 -7.36 18.89
N GLU A 80 -1.49 -6.88 19.62
CA GLU A 80 -0.98 -7.55 20.85
C GLU A 80 -2.04 -7.58 21.98
N ASN A 81 -2.98 -6.64 21.97
CA ASN A 81 -4.11 -6.61 22.90
C ASN A 81 -5.34 -7.40 22.41
N GLY A 82 -5.19 -8.22 21.35
CA GLY A 82 -6.25 -9.08 20.86
C GLY A 82 -7.04 -8.53 19.65
N GLY A 83 -6.54 -7.48 19.03
CA GLY A 83 -7.15 -6.90 17.83
C GLY A 83 -8.41 -6.05 18.12
N VAL A 84 -9.27 -5.94 17.12
CA VAL A 84 -10.53 -5.18 17.16
C VAL A 84 -11.69 -6.06 16.71
N LEU A 85 -12.93 -5.63 16.93
CA LEU A 85 -14.15 -6.28 16.39
C LEU A 85 -14.11 -7.83 16.50
N ASP A 86 -14.08 -8.31 17.74
CA ASP A 86 -14.06 -9.74 18.06
C ASP A 86 -12.77 -10.48 17.63
N GLY A 87 -11.63 -9.80 17.71
CA GLY A 87 -10.31 -10.41 17.52
C GLY A 87 -9.71 -10.25 16.13
N LYS A 88 -10.30 -9.41 15.27
CA LYS A 88 -9.71 -9.11 13.96
C LYS A 88 -8.42 -8.31 14.10
N MET A 89 -7.39 -8.73 13.37
CA MET A 89 -6.10 -8.04 13.36
C MET A 89 -6.12 -6.86 12.39
N LEU A 90 -5.37 -5.81 12.71
CA LEU A 90 -5.14 -4.67 11.83
C LEU A 90 -3.87 -4.90 11.00
N GLU A 91 -3.88 -4.48 9.74
CA GLU A 91 -2.74 -4.44 8.85
C GLU A 91 -2.57 -3.02 8.31
N LEU A 92 -1.35 -2.48 8.38
CA LEU A 92 -1.02 -1.22 7.72
C LEU A 92 -0.58 -1.49 6.29
N VAL A 93 -1.18 -0.78 5.33
CA VAL A 93 -0.78 -0.84 3.91
C VAL A 93 -0.21 0.52 3.51
N PRO A 94 1.12 0.71 3.56
CA PRO A 94 1.73 1.98 3.21
C PRO A 94 1.84 2.16 1.69
N MET A 95 1.65 3.40 1.25
CA MET A 95 1.85 3.84 -0.13
C MET A 95 2.52 5.20 -0.19
N ASP A 96 3.47 5.35 -1.10
CA ASP A 96 4.22 6.57 -1.29
C ASP A 96 3.44 7.60 -2.13
N GLY A 97 3.01 8.67 -1.49
CA GLY A 97 2.39 9.84 -2.13
C GLY A 97 3.42 10.90 -2.52
N LYS A 98 4.70 10.69 -2.23
CA LYS A 98 5.85 11.56 -2.56
C LYS A 98 5.73 13.01 -2.10
N GLY A 99 4.75 13.32 -1.27
CA GLY A 99 4.40 14.70 -0.89
C GLY A 99 3.71 15.50 -2.02
N GLU A 100 3.26 14.82 -3.08
CA GLU A 100 2.65 15.43 -4.25
C GLU A 100 1.15 15.12 -4.31
N PRO A 101 0.29 16.13 -4.59
CA PRO A 101 -1.17 15.94 -4.60
C PRO A 101 -1.66 14.84 -5.54
N ALA A 102 -1.15 14.80 -6.77
CA ALA A 102 -1.58 13.82 -7.78
C ALA A 102 -1.14 12.39 -7.44
N ASP A 103 0.08 12.22 -6.91
CA ASP A 103 0.59 10.92 -6.47
C ASP A 103 -0.18 10.44 -5.24
N SER A 104 -0.50 11.33 -4.29
CA SER A 104 -1.29 11.01 -3.09
C SER A 104 -2.70 10.53 -3.44
N VAL A 105 -3.39 11.21 -4.36
CA VAL A 105 -4.70 10.78 -4.87
C VAL A 105 -4.61 9.41 -5.56
N SER A 106 -3.59 9.20 -6.37
CA SER A 106 -3.37 7.93 -7.07
C SER A 106 -3.09 6.79 -6.09
N ALA A 107 -2.26 7.03 -5.08
CA ALA A 107 -1.96 6.09 -4.01
C ALA A 107 -3.23 5.73 -3.22
N PHE A 108 -4.04 6.70 -2.83
CA PHE A 108 -5.29 6.47 -2.11
C PHE A 108 -6.28 5.63 -2.94
N LYS A 109 -6.49 5.96 -4.21
CA LYS A 109 -7.34 5.15 -5.10
C LYS A 109 -6.86 3.71 -5.21
N ASN A 110 -5.56 3.50 -5.35
CA ASN A 110 -4.99 2.15 -5.41
C ASN A 110 -5.23 1.39 -4.09
N LEU A 111 -5.06 2.03 -2.94
CA LEU A 111 -5.34 1.43 -1.63
C LEU A 111 -6.81 0.99 -1.52
N VAL A 112 -7.74 1.80 -2.02
CA VAL A 112 -9.17 1.46 -1.99
C VAL A 112 -9.50 0.33 -2.97
N GLU A 113 -9.07 0.46 -4.24
CA GLU A 113 -9.52 -0.42 -5.33
C GLU A 113 -8.81 -1.78 -5.35
N VAL A 114 -7.53 -1.80 -4.96
CA VAL A 114 -6.68 -3.01 -5.03
C VAL A 114 -6.51 -3.66 -3.66
N HIS A 115 -6.27 -2.85 -2.63
CA HIS A 115 -5.99 -3.37 -1.30
C HIS A 115 -7.23 -3.50 -0.41
N ASN A 116 -8.37 -2.91 -0.81
CA ASN A 116 -9.64 -2.93 -0.07
C ASN A 116 -9.50 -2.39 1.36
N ILE A 117 -8.82 -1.27 1.53
CA ILE A 117 -8.71 -0.61 2.83
C ILE A 117 -10.08 -0.12 3.31
N VAL A 118 -10.29 -0.06 4.63
CA VAL A 118 -11.52 0.46 5.23
C VAL A 118 -11.39 1.90 5.74
N ALA A 119 -10.15 2.37 5.92
CA ALA A 119 -9.83 3.74 6.30
C ALA A 119 -8.39 4.06 5.86
N GLU A 120 -8.07 5.33 5.75
CA GLU A 120 -6.73 5.82 5.46
C GLU A 120 -6.26 6.76 6.56
N ILE A 121 -5.00 6.67 6.94
CA ILE A 121 -4.30 7.56 7.84
C ILE A 121 -3.12 8.17 7.08
N GLY A 122 -2.99 9.44 7.08
CA GLY A 122 -1.82 10.08 6.43
C GLY A 122 -2.24 11.44 5.95
N THR A 123 -1.82 11.86 4.97
CA THR A 123 -0.69 12.68 4.59
C THR A 123 -0.41 13.82 5.61
N ASN A 124 0.83 14.29 5.66
CA ASN A 124 1.21 15.43 6.52
C ASN A 124 0.81 16.77 5.90
N PHE A 125 0.55 16.81 4.59
CA PHE A 125 0.33 18.06 3.84
C PHE A 125 -1.13 18.28 3.48
N SER A 126 -1.61 19.49 3.77
CA SER A 126 -2.96 19.90 3.37
C SER A 126 -3.16 19.88 1.86
N SER A 127 -2.11 20.24 1.08
CA SER A 127 -2.15 20.19 -0.40
C SER A 127 -2.44 18.79 -0.96
N CYS A 128 -2.06 17.74 -0.25
CA CYS A 128 -2.33 16.36 -0.61
C CYS A 128 -3.71 15.90 -0.10
N ASN A 129 -4.06 16.27 1.15
CA ASN A 129 -5.34 15.89 1.75
C ASN A 129 -6.55 16.52 1.05
N ILE A 130 -6.47 17.81 0.66
CA ILE A 130 -7.58 18.51 0.01
C ILE A 130 -8.14 17.78 -1.21
N PRO A 131 -7.34 17.41 -2.22
CA PRO A 131 -7.86 16.65 -3.36
C PRO A 131 -8.26 15.21 -2.99
N MET A 132 -7.65 14.61 -1.97
CA MET A 132 -8.05 13.29 -1.47
C MET A 132 -9.43 13.34 -0.80
N ALA A 133 -9.80 14.43 -0.14
CA ALA A 133 -11.10 14.59 0.54
C ALA A 133 -12.27 14.36 -0.41
N SER A 134 -12.22 14.96 -1.61
CA SER A 134 -13.27 14.76 -2.62
C SER A 134 -13.37 13.30 -3.08
N VAL A 135 -12.22 12.61 -3.21
CA VAL A 135 -12.20 11.17 -3.56
C VAL A 135 -12.73 10.32 -2.41
N ALA A 136 -12.39 10.66 -1.16
CA ALA A 136 -12.89 9.96 0.03
C ALA A 136 -14.43 10.01 0.12
N ASP A 137 -15.02 11.16 -0.19
CA ASP A 137 -16.47 11.31 -0.26
C ASP A 137 -17.11 10.46 -1.37
N GLU A 138 -16.45 10.36 -2.52
CA GLU A 138 -16.92 9.55 -3.65
C GLU A 138 -16.90 8.05 -3.31
N VAL A 139 -15.76 7.56 -2.79
CA VAL A 139 -15.56 6.13 -2.50
C VAL A 139 -16.10 5.71 -1.12
N LYS A 140 -16.46 6.68 -0.26
CA LYS A 140 -16.97 6.48 1.11
C LYS A 140 -15.98 5.74 2.03
N VAL A 141 -14.70 6.00 1.84
CA VAL A 141 -13.62 5.50 2.70
C VAL A 141 -13.05 6.69 3.47
N PRO A 142 -13.12 6.69 4.81
CA PRO A 142 -12.66 7.81 5.61
C PRO A 142 -11.14 7.99 5.54
N ILE A 143 -10.72 9.25 5.49
CA ILE A 143 -9.32 9.67 5.57
C ILE A 143 -9.09 10.55 6.80
N ILE A 144 -7.91 10.43 7.40
CA ILE A 144 -7.51 11.25 8.57
C ILE A 144 -6.17 11.91 8.29
N GLY A 145 -6.18 13.19 7.99
CA GLY A 145 -4.96 13.99 7.84
C GLY A 145 -4.25 14.18 9.18
N THR A 146 -3.01 13.69 9.28
CA THR A 146 -2.26 13.65 10.54
C THR A 146 -1.70 15.01 10.97
N ALA A 147 -1.24 15.81 10.01
CA ALA A 147 -0.71 17.16 10.28
C ALA A 147 -1.27 18.24 9.33
N ALA A 148 -2.32 17.92 8.61
CA ALA A 148 -2.97 18.83 7.67
C ALA A 148 -3.81 19.85 8.40
N SER A 149 -3.37 21.11 8.46
CA SER A 149 -3.99 22.17 9.27
C SER A 149 -4.97 23.07 8.50
N ASN A 150 -5.03 22.97 7.16
CA ASN A 150 -5.94 23.77 6.35
C ASN A 150 -7.40 23.31 6.52
N GLU A 151 -8.32 24.25 6.68
CA GLU A 151 -9.75 23.95 6.84
C GLU A 151 -10.37 23.24 5.64
N LEU A 152 -9.86 23.50 4.42
CA LEU A 152 -10.32 22.86 3.19
C LEU A 152 -10.08 21.34 3.13
N VAL A 153 -9.40 20.78 4.12
CA VAL A 153 -9.31 19.32 4.28
C VAL A 153 -10.64 18.72 4.73
N THR A 154 -11.44 19.48 5.50
CA THR A 154 -12.70 18.99 6.10
C THR A 154 -13.94 19.70 5.59
N VAL A 155 -13.78 20.82 4.89
CA VAL A 155 -14.85 21.57 4.24
C VAL A 155 -14.44 21.95 2.82
N ASP A 156 -15.40 22.06 1.92
CA ASP A 156 -15.16 22.57 0.57
C ASP A 156 -15.10 24.11 0.55
N GLU A 157 -14.81 24.73 -0.61
CA GLU A 157 -14.75 26.18 -0.82
C GLU A 157 -16.09 26.89 -0.55
N ASN A 158 -17.20 26.17 -0.51
CA ASN A 158 -18.54 26.68 -0.21
C ASN A 158 -18.93 26.50 1.26
N GLY A 159 -18.06 25.90 2.07
CA GLY A 159 -18.29 25.61 3.48
C GLY A 159 -19.10 24.34 3.75
N ASN A 160 -19.31 23.47 2.76
CA ASN A 160 -19.93 22.18 2.98
C ASN A 160 -18.89 21.19 3.55
N LEU A 161 -19.32 20.37 4.49
CA LEU A 161 -18.46 19.35 5.10
C LEU A 161 -18.13 18.23 4.11
N HIS A 162 -16.88 17.78 4.15
CA HIS A 162 -16.46 16.49 3.59
C HIS A 162 -16.79 15.39 4.61
N PRO A 163 -17.84 14.58 4.41
CA PRO A 163 -18.29 13.61 5.41
C PRO A 163 -17.31 12.46 5.66
N TYR A 164 -16.33 12.25 4.77
CA TYR A 164 -15.32 11.21 4.89
C TYR A 164 -13.91 11.76 5.07
N SER A 165 -13.74 13.06 5.30
CA SER A 165 -12.42 13.64 5.53
C SER A 165 -12.31 14.30 6.91
N PHE A 166 -11.29 13.89 7.64
CA PHE A 166 -11.01 14.32 9.01
C PHE A 166 -9.57 14.83 9.13
N ARG A 167 -9.29 15.60 10.18
CA ARG A 167 -7.93 16.05 10.49
C ARG A 167 -7.71 16.10 12.00
N MET A 168 -6.47 15.97 12.42
CA MET A 168 -6.09 16.00 13.84
C MET A 168 -5.64 17.39 14.33
N CYS A 169 -5.36 18.33 13.42
CA CYS A 169 -4.94 19.71 13.76
C CYS A 169 -6.01 20.73 13.37
#